data_2a66d60561a391b0f9266adf471732e8
#
_entry.id   2a66d60561a391b0f9266adf471732e8
#
_cell.length_a   1.000
_cell.length_b   1.000
_cell.length_c   1.000
_cell.angle_alpha   90.00
_cell.angle_beta   90.00
_cell.angle_gamma   90.00
#
_symmetry.space_group_name_H-M   'P 1'
#
loop_
_entity.id
_entity.type
_entity.pdbx_description
1 polymer ?
#
loop_
_entity_poly.entity_id
_entity_poly.type
_entity_poly.pdbx_seq_one_letter_code
_entity_poly.pdbx_strand_id
1 'polypeptide(L)'
;MASWPLSGRIAQLNPMASTAKPQDTTVEQVIIIGNRRIPESTIRIWIATREGDPYNPAQLDRDLRSLQAQGHFEDVKVFAEDGSRGGKIVTFQVREWPLLLEIKYDGLKSIQQSTVLEEFRKRQIGLSKESQYDPVKANRAAAVIREMLANEGRPEAKVEPVVEDISATAVSLTFKIEEGPRFRIAEIEFEGNNVF
;
A
#
# COMPACT_ATOMS: atom_id res chain seq x y z
N MET A 1 -24.54 -59.49 -64.47
CA MET A 1 -23.95 -59.76 -63.18
C MET A 1 -22.62 -59.06 -63.13
N ALA A 2 -22.53 -57.90 -62.52
CA ALA A 2 -21.36 -57.07 -62.46
C ALA A 2 -21.03 -56.82 -61.03
N SER A 3 -19.95 -57.36 -60.55
CA SER A 3 -19.38 -57.19 -59.24
C SER A 3 -18.42 -55.98 -59.27
N TRP A 4 -18.67 -55.08 -58.32
CA TRP A 4 -17.91 -53.87 -58.12
C TRP A 4 -16.88 -54.11 -57.01
N PRO A 5 -15.62 -53.71 -57.09
CA PRO A 5 -14.73 -53.65 -55.97
C PRO A 5 -14.70 -52.22 -55.37
N LEU A 6 -15.11 -52.16 -54.11
CA LEU A 6 -14.92 -51.01 -53.27
C LEU A 6 -13.46 -50.92 -52.81
N SER A 7 -12.72 -49.99 -53.41
CA SER A 7 -11.41 -49.62 -52.86
C SER A 7 -11.56 -48.36 -52.04
N GLY A 8 -11.78 -48.55 -50.75
CA GLY A 8 -11.74 -47.48 -49.79
C GLY A 8 -10.30 -47.02 -49.52
N ARG A 9 -9.94 -45.84 -50.01
CA ARG A 9 -8.74 -45.14 -49.56
C ARG A 9 -9.04 -44.51 -48.18
N ILE A 10 -8.45 -45.10 -47.15
CA ILE A 10 -8.38 -44.49 -45.83
C ILE A 10 -7.34 -43.36 -45.96
N ALA A 11 -7.83 -42.12 -45.95
CA ALA A 11 -6.98 -40.96 -45.79
C ALA A 11 -6.38 -41.00 -44.39
N GLN A 12 -5.09 -41.24 -44.29
CA GLN A 12 -4.35 -41.06 -43.05
C GLN A 12 -4.33 -39.57 -42.74
N LEU A 13 -5.14 -39.19 -41.74
CA LEU A 13 -5.01 -37.92 -41.04
C LEU A 13 -3.71 -37.97 -40.27
N ASN A 14 -2.68 -37.32 -40.79
CA ASN A 14 -1.51 -36.99 -39.98
C ASN A 14 -1.93 -36.00 -38.91
N PRO A 15 -1.85 -36.34 -37.62
CA PRO A 15 -1.89 -35.36 -36.59
C PRO A 15 -0.51 -34.66 -36.59
N MET A 16 -0.36 -33.60 -37.36
CA MET A 16 0.66 -32.62 -37.07
C MET A 16 0.27 -31.94 -35.72
N ALA A 17 0.48 -32.67 -34.63
CA ALA A 17 0.65 -32.05 -33.36
C ALA A 17 1.91 -31.21 -33.46
N SER A 18 1.71 -29.94 -33.78
CA SER A 18 2.71 -28.92 -33.51
C SER A 18 3.01 -28.93 -32.04
N THR A 19 3.98 -29.74 -31.65
CA THR A 19 4.69 -29.55 -30.38
C THR A 19 5.50 -28.26 -30.53
N ALA A 20 4.81 -27.13 -30.47
CA ALA A 20 5.47 -25.88 -30.17
C ALA A 20 6.13 -26.09 -28.81
N LYS A 21 7.45 -26.33 -28.80
CA LYS A 21 8.29 -26.18 -27.64
C LYS A 21 7.82 -24.89 -26.92
N PRO A 22 7.65 -24.88 -25.61
CA PRO A 22 7.53 -23.62 -24.91
C PRO A 22 8.74 -22.80 -25.34
N GLN A 23 8.53 -21.79 -26.17
CA GLN A 23 9.59 -20.86 -26.47
C GLN A 23 9.92 -20.28 -25.09
N ASP A 24 11.13 -20.48 -24.62
CA ASP A 24 11.65 -19.86 -23.40
C ASP A 24 11.61 -18.34 -23.65
N THR A 25 10.44 -17.76 -23.43
CA THR A 25 10.21 -16.33 -23.61
C THR A 25 11.10 -15.62 -22.61
N THR A 26 12.04 -14.83 -23.08
CA THR A 26 12.97 -14.09 -22.24
C THR A 26 12.44 -12.71 -21.92
N VAL A 27 12.92 -12.13 -20.84
CA VAL A 27 12.69 -10.72 -20.51
C VAL A 27 13.59 -9.87 -21.40
N GLU A 28 12.99 -9.13 -22.34
CA GLU A 28 13.74 -8.23 -23.23
C GLU A 28 14.23 -6.98 -22.50
N GLN A 29 13.38 -6.44 -21.66
CA GLN A 29 13.63 -5.19 -20.95
C GLN A 29 12.88 -5.16 -19.64
N VAL A 30 13.48 -4.54 -18.63
CA VAL A 30 12.84 -4.20 -17.34
C VAL A 30 12.76 -2.69 -17.24
N ILE A 31 11.54 -2.17 -17.17
CA ILE A 31 11.23 -0.74 -17.06
C ILE A 31 10.68 -0.45 -15.68
N ILE A 32 11.13 0.62 -15.04
CA ILE A 32 10.61 1.12 -13.77
C ILE A 32 10.07 2.52 -14.01
N ILE A 33 8.80 2.73 -13.66
CA ILE A 33 8.13 4.03 -13.82
C ILE A 33 7.41 4.46 -12.54
N GLY A 34 7.25 5.77 -12.38
CA GLY A 34 6.52 6.36 -11.26
C GLY A 34 7.36 6.61 -10.02
N ASN A 35 8.60 6.15 -9.98
CA ASN A 35 9.58 6.52 -8.96
C ASN A 35 9.96 8.00 -9.09
N ARG A 36 10.14 8.68 -7.97
CA ARG A 36 10.45 10.12 -7.91
C ARG A 36 11.63 10.41 -6.99
N ARG A 37 11.58 9.92 -5.76
CA ARG A 37 12.61 10.11 -4.73
C ARG A 37 13.56 8.92 -4.66
N ILE A 38 13.04 7.71 -4.94
CA ILE A 38 13.82 6.49 -4.88
C ILE A 38 14.44 6.25 -6.26
N PRO A 39 15.78 6.22 -6.36
CA PRO A 39 16.45 5.95 -7.63
C PRO A 39 16.06 4.58 -8.21
N GLU A 40 15.95 4.50 -9.52
CA GLU A 40 15.69 3.24 -10.23
C GLU A 40 16.69 2.14 -9.84
N SER A 41 17.96 2.50 -9.70
CA SER A 41 19.03 1.57 -9.29
C SER A 41 18.74 0.91 -7.94
N THR A 42 18.14 1.65 -7.00
CA THR A 42 17.74 1.12 -5.70
C THR A 42 16.57 0.16 -5.84
N ILE A 43 15.55 0.50 -6.64
CA ILE A 43 14.40 -0.37 -6.89
C ILE A 43 14.86 -1.67 -7.56
N ARG A 44 15.80 -1.58 -8.49
CA ARG A 44 16.39 -2.76 -9.15
C ARG A 44 17.09 -3.73 -8.19
N ILE A 45 17.58 -3.26 -7.02
CA ILE A 45 18.16 -4.15 -6.01
C ILE A 45 17.08 -5.03 -5.35
N TRP A 46 15.87 -4.52 -5.21
CA TRP A 46 14.76 -5.20 -4.53
C TRP A 46 13.99 -6.19 -5.40
N ILE A 47 14.21 -6.20 -6.70
CA ILE A 47 13.64 -7.14 -7.64
C ILE A 47 14.70 -8.15 -8.11
N ALA A 48 14.31 -9.38 -8.38
CA ALA A 48 15.21 -10.41 -8.88
C ALA A 48 15.22 -10.49 -10.42
N THR A 49 14.09 -10.13 -11.06
CA THR A 49 13.95 -10.19 -12.54
C THR A 49 14.96 -9.27 -13.23
N ARG A 50 15.68 -9.82 -14.20
CA ARG A 50 16.68 -9.11 -15.02
C ARG A 50 16.40 -9.27 -16.51
N GLU A 51 16.94 -8.35 -17.28
CA GLU A 51 16.99 -8.48 -18.76
C GLU A 51 17.81 -9.71 -19.14
N GLY A 52 17.27 -10.51 -20.07
CA GLY A 52 17.86 -11.78 -20.49
C GLY A 52 17.40 -13.01 -19.69
N ASP A 53 16.75 -12.83 -18.54
CA ASP A 53 16.21 -13.95 -17.75
C ASP A 53 15.04 -14.63 -18.50
N PRO A 54 14.78 -15.92 -18.25
CA PRO A 54 13.54 -16.56 -18.65
C PRO A 54 12.35 -15.84 -18.03
N TYR A 55 11.33 -15.52 -18.84
CA TYR A 55 10.10 -14.90 -18.32
C TYR A 55 9.38 -15.85 -17.37
N ASN A 56 9.20 -15.43 -16.14
CA ASN A 56 8.58 -16.21 -15.08
C ASN A 56 7.55 -15.37 -14.29
N PRO A 57 6.24 -15.55 -14.53
CA PRO A 57 5.20 -14.84 -13.80
C PRO A 57 5.28 -15.01 -12.28
N ALA A 58 5.65 -16.19 -11.78
CA ALA A 58 5.81 -16.43 -10.36
C ALA A 58 7.00 -15.65 -9.76
N GLN A 59 8.02 -15.33 -10.55
CA GLN A 59 9.09 -14.43 -10.11
C GLN A 59 8.60 -12.99 -10.06
N LEU A 60 7.82 -12.54 -11.03
CA LEU A 60 7.23 -11.20 -11.02
C LEU A 60 6.33 -10.98 -9.78
N ASP A 61 5.56 -11.99 -9.39
CA ASP A 61 4.75 -11.93 -8.17
C ASP A 61 5.62 -11.83 -6.90
N ARG A 62 6.77 -12.50 -6.87
CA ARG A 62 7.73 -12.37 -5.76
C ARG A 62 8.35 -10.99 -5.71
N ASP A 63 8.75 -10.47 -6.86
CA ASP A 63 9.34 -9.13 -6.99
C ASP A 63 8.34 -8.04 -6.58
N LEU A 64 7.07 -8.16 -6.99
CA LEU A 64 6.00 -7.27 -6.56
C LEU A 64 5.86 -7.27 -5.04
N ARG A 65 5.80 -8.45 -4.41
CA ARG A 65 5.72 -8.56 -2.94
C ARG A 65 6.98 -8.02 -2.25
N SER A 66 8.15 -8.23 -2.84
CA SER A 66 9.41 -7.70 -2.33
C SER A 66 9.39 -6.16 -2.31
N LEU A 67 8.91 -5.52 -3.38
CA LEU A 67 8.75 -4.07 -3.44
C LEU A 67 7.73 -3.56 -2.41
N GLN A 68 6.58 -4.23 -2.29
CA GLN A 68 5.56 -3.87 -1.28
C GLN A 68 6.09 -4.01 0.14
N ALA A 69 6.89 -5.04 0.41
CA ALA A 69 7.48 -5.29 1.73
C ALA A 69 8.50 -4.21 2.16
N GLN A 70 9.07 -3.43 1.21
CA GLN A 70 9.94 -2.30 1.56
C GLN A 70 9.18 -1.18 2.31
N GLY A 71 7.85 -1.11 2.19
CA GLY A 71 7.03 -0.09 2.85
C GLY A 71 7.18 1.32 2.28
N HIS A 72 7.90 1.50 1.19
CA HIS A 72 8.14 2.80 0.55
C HIS A 72 7.07 3.20 -0.45
N PHE A 73 6.28 2.24 -0.90
CA PHE A 73 5.31 2.43 -1.97
C PHE A 73 3.88 2.30 -1.45
N GLU A 74 3.04 3.22 -1.87
CA GLU A 74 1.60 3.17 -1.69
C GLU A 74 0.96 2.12 -2.61
N ASP A 75 1.48 2.04 -3.85
CA ASP A 75 1.00 1.11 -4.86
C ASP A 75 2.16 0.59 -5.71
N VAL A 76 2.11 -0.68 -6.08
CA VAL A 76 3.06 -1.33 -6.98
C VAL A 76 2.27 -2.20 -7.92
N LYS A 77 2.45 -1.99 -9.22
CA LYS A 77 1.88 -2.81 -10.30
C LYS A 77 2.96 -3.35 -11.20
N VAL A 78 2.73 -4.52 -11.74
CA VAL A 78 3.61 -5.16 -12.70
C VAL A 78 2.82 -5.47 -13.96
N PHE A 79 3.36 -5.09 -15.11
CA PHE A 79 2.83 -5.37 -16.43
C PHE A 79 3.86 -6.15 -17.23
N ALA A 80 3.40 -7.05 -18.08
CA ALA A 80 4.24 -7.78 -19.01
C ALA A 80 3.60 -7.73 -20.41
N GLU A 81 4.30 -7.11 -21.35
CA GLU A 81 3.85 -6.92 -22.73
C GLU A 81 4.79 -7.64 -23.68
N ASP A 82 4.33 -7.93 -24.88
CA ASP A 82 5.17 -8.53 -25.91
C ASP A 82 6.18 -7.51 -26.43
N GLY A 83 7.44 -7.90 -26.39
CA GLY A 83 8.53 -7.11 -26.93
C GLY A 83 8.74 -7.31 -28.45
N SER A 84 9.48 -6.42 -29.06
CA SER A 84 9.73 -6.41 -30.51
C SER A 84 10.65 -7.55 -30.99
N ARG A 85 11.39 -8.17 -30.05
CA ARG A 85 12.33 -9.27 -30.34
C ARG A 85 11.78 -10.65 -30.00
N GLY A 86 10.47 -10.73 -29.65
CA GLY A 86 9.78 -11.97 -29.30
C GLY A 86 9.88 -12.38 -27.84
N GLY A 87 10.44 -11.52 -26.99
CA GLY A 87 10.46 -11.65 -25.54
C GLY A 87 9.38 -10.82 -24.86
N LYS A 88 9.51 -10.59 -23.55
CA LYS A 88 8.60 -9.77 -22.75
C LYS A 88 9.28 -8.50 -22.24
N ILE A 89 8.58 -7.37 -22.36
CA ILE A 89 8.92 -6.14 -21.67
C ILE A 89 8.16 -6.14 -20.34
N VAL A 90 8.89 -6.10 -19.23
CA VAL A 90 8.33 -6.08 -17.87
C VAL A 90 8.41 -4.66 -17.33
N THR A 91 7.25 -4.09 -16.99
CA THR A 91 7.15 -2.75 -16.44
C THR A 91 6.69 -2.81 -14.99
N PHE A 92 7.52 -2.34 -14.07
CA PHE A 92 7.16 -2.09 -12.67
C PHE A 92 6.72 -0.64 -12.53
N GLN A 93 5.43 -0.44 -12.31
CA GLN A 93 4.87 0.88 -12.02
C GLN A 93 4.75 1.02 -10.51
N VAL A 94 5.46 2.00 -9.96
CA VAL A 94 5.47 2.26 -8.52
C VAL A 94 4.86 3.63 -8.22
N ARG A 95 4.22 3.75 -7.06
CA ARG A 95 3.77 5.03 -6.49
C ARG A 95 4.30 5.11 -5.07
N GLU A 96 5.20 6.05 -4.84
CA GLU A 96 5.80 6.26 -3.53
C GLU A 96 4.81 6.93 -2.58
N TRP A 97 4.85 6.55 -1.29
CA TRP A 97 4.18 7.32 -0.26
C TRP A 97 4.71 8.74 -0.22
N PRO A 98 3.85 9.77 -0.16
CA PRO A 98 4.30 11.16 -0.06
C PRO A 98 5.01 11.43 1.27
N LEU A 99 5.80 12.51 1.32
CA LEU A 99 6.36 13.04 2.56
C LEU A 99 5.33 13.89 3.30
N LEU A 100 5.29 13.72 4.60
CA LEU A 100 4.49 14.55 5.50
C LEU A 100 5.27 15.82 5.86
N LEU A 101 4.99 16.93 5.18
CA LEU A 101 5.68 18.19 5.43
C LEU A 101 5.10 18.98 6.61
N GLU A 102 3.79 18.85 6.83
CA GLU A 102 3.10 19.62 7.84
C GLU A 102 2.09 18.79 8.60
N ILE A 103 2.01 19.02 9.91
CA ILE A 103 0.98 18.45 10.79
C ILE A 103 0.28 19.60 11.49
N LYS A 104 -1.03 19.70 11.30
CA LYS A 104 -1.90 20.72 11.91
C LYS A 104 -2.91 20.08 12.84
N TYR A 105 -3.31 20.84 13.85
CA TYR A 105 -4.34 20.47 14.82
C TYR A 105 -5.40 21.56 14.82
N ASP A 106 -6.45 21.38 14.04
CA ASP A 106 -7.55 22.32 13.91
C ASP A 106 -8.65 21.98 14.94
N GLY A 107 -9.01 22.96 15.78
CA GLY A 107 -10.02 22.78 16.82
C GLY A 107 -9.50 22.24 18.16
N LEU A 108 -8.20 21.96 18.32
CA LEU A 108 -7.60 21.55 19.60
C LEU A 108 -7.46 22.74 20.55
N LYS A 109 -8.16 22.72 21.67
CA LYS A 109 -8.23 23.81 22.66
C LYS A 109 -7.90 23.37 24.09
N SER A 110 -8.32 22.17 24.48
CA SER A 110 -8.20 21.67 25.86
C SER A 110 -6.82 21.08 26.18
N ILE A 111 -6.06 20.70 25.17
CA ILE A 111 -4.75 20.06 25.31
C ILE A 111 -3.72 20.84 24.48
N GLN A 112 -2.52 21.00 25.03
CA GLN A 112 -1.43 21.65 24.28
C GLN A 112 -0.86 20.68 23.25
N GLN A 113 -0.46 21.20 22.08
CA GLN A 113 0.17 20.40 21.01
C GLN A 113 1.44 19.68 21.47
N SER A 114 2.22 20.31 22.37
CA SER A 114 3.40 19.69 22.99
C SER A 114 3.05 18.40 23.72
N THR A 115 1.95 18.40 24.48
CA THR A 115 1.48 17.21 25.21
C THR A 115 1.06 16.09 24.26
N VAL A 116 0.40 16.45 23.14
CA VAL A 116 0.06 15.47 22.09
C VAL A 116 1.31 14.84 21.49
N LEU A 117 2.32 15.66 21.19
CA LEU A 117 3.59 15.17 20.61
C LEU A 117 4.36 14.28 21.58
N GLU A 118 4.33 14.60 22.89
CA GLU A 118 4.93 13.75 23.92
C GLU A 118 4.23 12.39 24.00
N GLU A 119 2.89 12.39 23.96
CA GLU A 119 2.14 11.14 23.98
C GLU A 119 2.37 10.30 22.72
N PHE A 120 2.50 10.92 21.55
CA PHE A 120 2.88 10.23 20.32
C PHE A 120 4.26 9.57 20.43
N ARG A 121 5.23 10.24 21.09
CA ARG A 121 6.56 9.66 21.34
C ARG A 121 6.48 8.47 22.29
N LYS A 122 5.78 8.62 23.42
CA LYS A 122 5.59 7.54 24.41
C LYS A 122 4.97 6.30 23.79
N ARG A 123 3.96 6.47 22.92
CA ARG A 123 3.24 5.39 22.25
C ARG A 123 3.89 4.93 20.94
N GLN A 124 5.03 5.50 20.58
CA GLN A 124 5.78 5.17 19.36
C GLN A 124 4.91 5.23 18.10
N ILE A 125 4.09 6.26 17.95
CA ILE A 125 3.21 6.44 16.79
C ILE A 125 4.03 6.60 15.51
N GLY A 126 5.23 7.20 15.59
CA GLY A 126 6.12 7.36 14.45
C GLY A 126 5.60 8.31 13.38
N LEU A 127 4.81 9.31 13.79
CA LEU A 127 4.29 10.36 12.93
C LEU A 127 5.08 11.65 13.22
N SER A 128 5.84 12.13 12.24
CA SER A 128 6.65 13.35 12.36
C SER A 128 6.73 14.08 11.03
N LYS A 129 7.08 15.36 11.08
CA LYS A 129 7.41 16.12 9.87
C LYS A 129 8.60 15.47 9.15
N GLU A 130 8.61 15.56 7.84
CA GLU A 130 9.61 14.99 6.93
C GLU A 130 9.66 13.44 6.92
N SER A 131 8.76 12.79 7.68
CA SER A 131 8.58 11.35 7.58
C SER A 131 7.67 10.99 6.41
N GLN A 132 7.73 9.75 5.99
CA GLN A 132 6.79 9.19 5.03
C GLN A 132 5.38 9.17 5.62
N TYR A 133 4.39 9.66 4.86
CA TYR A 133 3.00 9.58 5.25
C TYR A 133 2.53 8.12 5.29
N ASP A 134 1.82 7.78 6.35
CA ASP A 134 1.23 6.46 6.54
C ASP A 134 -0.17 6.65 7.12
N PRO A 135 -1.23 6.28 6.39
CA PRO A 135 -2.60 6.45 6.84
C PRO A 135 -2.93 5.66 8.11
N VAL A 136 -2.26 4.53 8.34
CA VAL A 136 -2.45 3.73 9.56
C VAL A 136 -1.93 4.49 10.77
N LYS A 137 -0.75 5.12 10.64
CA LYS A 137 -0.18 5.97 11.69
C LYS A 137 -1.03 7.20 11.95
N ALA A 138 -1.56 7.84 10.90
CA ALA A 138 -2.46 8.99 11.04
C ALA A 138 -3.74 8.64 11.78
N ASN A 139 -4.39 7.53 11.45
CA ASN A 139 -5.58 7.05 12.14
C ASN A 139 -5.29 6.66 13.61
N ARG A 140 -4.13 6.07 13.85
CA ARG A 140 -3.69 5.72 15.21
C ARG A 140 -3.41 6.97 16.05
N ALA A 141 -2.81 8.00 15.44
CA ALA A 141 -2.62 9.31 16.07
C ALA A 141 -3.96 9.96 16.42
N ALA A 142 -4.94 9.94 15.52
CA ALA A 142 -6.28 10.45 15.78
C ALA A 142 -6.98 9.73 16.95
N ALA A 143 -6.80 8.41 17.07
CA ALA A 143 -7.32 7.64 18.18
C ALA A 143 -6.69 8.05 19.52
N VAL A 144 -5.38 8.30 19.54
CA VAL A 144 -4.67 8.78 20.74
C VAL A 144 -5.17 10.16 21.15
N ILE A 145 -5.37 11.09 20.21
CA ILE A 145 -5.90 12.42 20.51
C ILE A 145 -7.32 12.31 21.13
N ARG A 146 -8.18 11.45 20.57
CA ARG A 146 -9.53 11.21 21.13
C ARG A 146 -9.48 10.69 22.55
N GLU A 147 -8.60 9.74 22.82
CA GLU A 147 -8.41 9.19 24.17
C GLU A 147 -7.92 10.26 25.16
N MET A 148 -6.96 11.10 24.75
CA MET A 148 -6.49 12.22 25.57
C MET A 148 -7.61 13.21 25.86
N LEU A 149 -8.44 13.54 24.90
CA LEU A 149 -9.61 14.42 25.09
C LEU A 149 -10.67 13.78 26.00
N ALA A 150 -10.88 12.48 25.89
CA ALA A 150 -11.78 11.76 26.80
C ALA A 150 -11.29 11.81 28.23
N ASN A 151 -9.98 11.68 28.47
CA ASN A 151 -9.36 11.81 29.80
C ASN A 151 -9.49 13.24 30.37
N GLU A 152 -9.59 14.27 29.51
CA GLU A 152 -9.89 15.65 29.87
C GLU A 152 -11.40 15.92 30.11
N GLY A 153 -12.19 14.86 30.14
CA GLY A 153 -13.64 14.92 30.31
C GLY A 153 -14.43 15.24 29.06
N ARG A 154 -13.89 14.94 27.86
CA ARG A 154 -14.55 15.14 26.57
C ARG A 154 -14.72 13.81 25.80
N PRO A 155 -15.54 12.88 26.32
CA PRO A 155 -15.66 11.53 25.75
C PRO A 155 -16.32 11.52 24.35
N GLU A 156 -17.02 12.59 23.99
CA GLU A 156 -17.69 12.73 22.67
C GLU A 156 -16.80 13.40 21.61
N ALA A 157 -15.53 13.62 21.91
CA ALA A 157 -14.61 14.26 20.98
C ALA A 157 -14.47 13.47 19.68
N LYS A 158 -14.55 14.18 18.54
CA LYS A 158 -14.30 13.63 17.23
C LYS A 158 -12.96 14.16 16.72
N VAL A 159 -12.19 13.26 16.12
CA VAL A 159 -10.89 13.59 15.53
C VAL A 159 -10.79 12.88 14.19
N GLU A 160 -10.68 13.66 13.12
CA GLU A 160 -10.59 13.15 11.76
C GLU A 160 -9.26 13.61 11.13
N PRO A 161 -8.42 12.68 10.66
CA PRO A 161 -7.22 13.02 9.91
C PRO A 161 -7.62 13.37 8.47
N VAL A 162 -7.34 14.58 8.03
CA VAL A 162 -7.55 15.06 6.66
C VAL A 162 -6.21 15.32 6.03
N VAL A 163 -6.01 14.76 4.83
CA VAL A 163 -4.76 14.88 4.06
C VAL A 163 -5.00 15.78 2.86
N GLU A 164 -4.10 16.71 2.65
CA GLU A 164 -4.12 17.62 1.51
C GLU A 164 -2.79 17.56 0.77
N ASP A 165 -2.84 17.41 -0.54
CA ASP A 165 -1.65 17.40 -1.39
C ASP A 165 -1.03 18.81 -1.45
N ILE A 166 0.23 18.94 -0.99
CA ILE A 166 1.04 20.14 -1.18
C ILE A 166 1.74 20.09 -2.53
N SER A 167 2.20 18.91 -2.90
CA SER A 167 2.87 18.65 -4.18
C SER A 167 2.70 17.19 -4.58
N ALA A 168 3.20 16.83 -5.76
CA ALA A 168 3.17 15.46 -6.25
C ALA A 168 3.93 14.43 -5.35
N THR A 169 4.72 14.90 -4.37
CA THR A 169 5.55 14.04 -3.48
C THR A 169 5.39 14.38 -2.01
N ALA A 170 4.50 15.32 -1.66
CA ALA A 170 4.38 15.84 -0.31
C ALA A 170 2.93 16.19 0.04
N VAL A 171 2.56 15.89 1.28
CA VAL A 171 1.23 16.16 1.84
C VAL A 171 1.30 16.94 3.15
N SER A 172 0.20 17.61 3.48
CA SER A 172 -0.14 18.15 4.80
C SER A 172 -1.17 17.25 5.46
N LEU A 173 -1.00 16.99 6.74
CA LEU A 173 -1.97 16.27 7.57
C LEU A 173 -2.58 17.24 8.58
N THR A 174 -3.90 17.41 8.52
CA THR A 174 -4.66 18.20 9.47
C THR A 174 -5.57 17.29 10.28
N PHE A 175 -5.39 17.26 11.60
CA PHE A 175 -6.37 16.65 12.49
C PHE A 175 -7.49 17.67 12.73
N LYS A 176 -8.68 17.42 12.15
CA LYS A 176 -9.89 18.18 12.45
C LYS A 176 -10.50 17.64 13.73
N ILE A 177 -10.59 18.52 14.75
CA ILE A 177 -10.95 18.15 16.10
C ILE A 177 -12.20 18.91 16.52
N GLU A 178 -13.25 18.17 16.85
CA GLU A 178 -14.44 18.65 17.50
C GLU A 178 -14.41 18.12 18.94
N GLU A 179 -14.04 18.94 19.92
CA GLU A 179 -13.85 18.49 21.28
C GLU A 179 -15.17 18.09 22.00
N GLY A 180 -16.31 18.61 21.54
CA GLY A 180 -17.59 18.39 22.21
C GLY A 180 -17.73 19.04 23.58
N PRO A 181 -18.82 18.77 24.32
CA PRO A 181 -19.02 19.28 25.65
C PRO A 181 -18.06 18.64 26.66
N ARG A 182 -17.75 19.38 27.73
CA ARG A 182 -16.98 18.83 28.84
C ARG A 182 -17.91 18.25 29.88
N PHE A 183 -17.77 16.97 30.17
CA PHE A 183 -18.45 16.27 31.22
C PHE A 183 -17.62 16.31 32.51
N ARG A 184 -18.28 16.51 33.65
CA ARG A 184 -17.67 16.39 34.97
C ARG A 184 -18.54 15.48 35.82
N ILE A 185 -17.95 14.59 36.61
CA ILE A 185 -18.66 13.82 37.61
C ILE A 185 -18.98 14.80 38.73
N ALA A 186 -20.26 15.05 38.96
CA ALA A 186 -20.70 15.97 40.01
C ALA A 186 -20.73 15.29 41.37
N GLU A 187 -21.18 14.03 41.44
CA GLU A 187 -21.37 13.29 42.70
C GLU A 187 -21.33 11.78 42.39
N ILE A 188 -20.78 11.01 43.34
CA ILE A 188 -20.82 9.55 43.33
C ILE A 188 -21.49 9.12 44.61
N GLU A 189 -22.75 8.70 44.56
CA GLU A 189 -23.46 8.11 45.68
C GLU A 189 -23.21 6.59 45.69
N PHE A 190 -22.82 6.08 46.85
CA PHE A 190 -22.68 4.64 47.07
C PHE A 190 -23.90 4.14 47.85
N GLU A 191 -24.84 3.49 47.13
CA GLU A 191 -25.95 2.79 47.78
C GLU A 191 -25.55 1.34 48.12
N GLY A 192 -25.89 0.90 49.33
CA GLY A 192 -25.85 -0.52 49.70
C GLY A 192 -24.55 -1.01 50.33
N ASN A 193 -23.66 -0.13 50.80
CA ASN A 193 -22.48 -0.56 51.56
C ASN A 193 -22.83 -0.77 53.04
N ASN A 194 -23.51 -1.89 53.35
CA ASN A 194 -23.83 -2.32 54.70
C ASN A 194 -22.91 -3.48 55.15
N VAL A 195 -21.59 -3.31 54.97
CA VAL A 195 -20.63 -4.27 55.51
C VAL A 195 -19.93 -3.62 56.70
N PHE A 196 -20.29 -4.09 57.89
CA PHE A 196 -19.55 -3.92 59.12
C PHE A 196 -18.64 -5.11 59.35
#